data_6016c015be6e6f55bd396772c7b92ab3
#
_entry.id   6016c015be6e6f55bd396772c7b92ab3
#
_cell.length_a   1.000
_cell.length_b   1.000
_cell.length_c   1.000
_cell.angle_alpha   90.00
_cell.angle_beta   90.00
_cell.angle_gamma   90.00
#
_symmetry.space_group_name_H-M   'P 1'
#
loop_
_entity.id
_entity.type
_entity.pdbx_description
1 polymer ?
#
loop_
_entity_poly.entity_id
_entity_poly.type
_entity_poly.pdbx_seq_one_letter_code
_entity_poly.pdbx_strand_id
1 'polypeptide(L)'
;MNDRMRKQMEFALLMDKQKNIFRQNHIADGSRRENDAEHAWHMAIMAYLFREYANEDIDISKVILMCLIHDVVEIEAGDTYAYDEEAKKSQREREERAKKHIFGMLPSDQGSELEALFDEFETQETEEAKFAKALDNLQPVLLHEANGGGDWKEHRVTKEQIMRRQEKTRRGSDELFEVIKGIIDRHIAEGNIKE
;
A
#
# COMPACT_ATOMS: atom_id res chain seq x y z
N MET A 1 28.64 19.71 -8.16
CA MET A 1 27.56 18.72 -8.30
C MET A 1 26.82 19.06 -9.59
N ASN A 2 26.59 18.08 -10.47
CA ASN A 2 25.83 18.31 -11.69
C ASN A 2 24.31 18.37 -11.39
N ASP A 3 23.52 18.90 -12.32
CA ASP A 3 22.07 19.11 -12.14
C ASP A 3 21.32 17.79 -11.92
N ARG A 4 21.69 16.73 -12.63
CA ARG A 4 21.10 15.40 -12.46
C ARG A 4 21.26 14.88 -11.03
N MET A 5 22.46 14.91 -10.49
CA MET A 5 22.72 14.45 -9.12
C MET A 5 21.99 15.32 -8.09
N ARG A 6 21.90 16.63 -8.31
CA ARG A 6 21.14 17.55 -7.42
C ARG A 6 19.67 17.14 -7.36
N LYS A 7 19.01 16.90 -8.48
CA LYS A 7 17.61 16.45 -8.54
C LYS A 7 17.40 15.12 -7.84
N GLN A 8 18.30 14.15 -8.05
CA GLN A 8 18.25 12.86 -7.39
C GLN A 8 18.37 12.97 -5.86
N MET A 9 19.27 13.85 -5.37
CA MET A 9 19.40 14.08 -3.92
C MET A 9 18.17 14.79 -3.34
N GLU A 10 17.59 15.76 -4.04
CA GLU A 10 16.36 16.44 -3.63
C GLU A 10 15.19 15.46 -3.53
N PHE A 11 15.05 14.56 -4.51
CA PHE A 11 14.06 13.51 -4.47
C PHE A 11 14.31 12.51 -3.31
N ALA A 12 15.55 12.07 -3.11
CA ALA A 12 15.90 11.18 -2.01
C ALA A 12 15.57 11.80 -0.64
N LEU A 13 15.78 13.12 -0.48
CA LEU A 13 15.37 13.84 0.73
C LEU A 13 13.85 13.99 0.84
N LEU A 14 13.14 14.12 -0.29
CA LEU A 14 11.67 14.16 -0.28
C LEU A 14 11.10 12.85 0.29
N MET A 15 11.68 11.68 -0.08
CA MET A 15 11.24 10.37 0.43
C MET A 15 11.27 10.28 1.97
N ASP A 16 12.14 11.02 2.64
CA ASP A 16 12.18 11.06 4.11
C ASP A 16 10.87 11.57 4.72
N LYS A 17 10.08 12.36 3.98
CA LYS A 17 8.80 12.89 4.47
C LYS A 17 7.72 11.82 4.65
N GLN A 18 7.79 10.66 3.96
CA GLN A 18 6.87 9.54 4.18
C GLN A 18 6.85 9.06 5.63
N LYS A 19 7.94 9.25 6.37
CA LYS A 19 8.00 8.95 7.81
C LYS A 19 7.04 9.78 8.67
N ASN A 20 6.50 10.87 8.15
CA ASN A 20 5.57 11.76 8.84
C ASN A 20 4.11 11.61 8.36
N ILE A 21 3.86 10.72 7.41
CA ILE A 21 2.51 10.39 6.95
C ILE A 21 2.05 9.15 7.73
N PHE A 22 1.04 9.30 8.56
CA PHE A 22 0.55 8.23 9.44
C PHE A 22 -0.72 7.61 8.89
N ARG A 23 -0.69 6.30 8.78
CA ARG A 23 -1.82 5.45 8.38
C ARG A 23 -2.81 5.30 9.54
N GLN A 24 -4.00 4.77 9.26
CA GLN A 24 -5.01 4.54 10.31
C GLN A 24 -4.78 3.27 11.11
N ASN A 25 -4.00 2.31 10.61
CA ASN A 25 -3.66 1.09 11.31
C ASN A 25 -2.46 1.26 12.26
N HIS A 26 -2.45 0.47 13.34
CA HIS A 26 -1.33 0.39 14.27
C HIS A 26 -0.30 -0.65 13.80
N ILE A 27 0.94 -0.50 14.25
CA ILE A 27 1.97 -1.54 14.11
C ILE A 27 1.58 -2.80 14.93
N ALA A 28 2.27 -3.91 14.71
CA ALA A 28 1.89 -5.23 15.23
C ALA A 28 1.70 -5.30 16.76
N ASP A 29 2.47 -4.53 17.54
CA ASP A 29 2.34 -4.47 19.01
C ASP A 29 1.26 -3.48 19.50
N GLY A 30 0.59 -2.78 18.59
CA GLY A 30 -0.46 -1.82 18.91
C GLY A 30 0.01 -0.51 19.57
N SER A 31 1.32 -0.29 19.69
CA SER A 31 1.85 0.83 20.49
C SER A 31 1.70 2.21 19.82
N ARG A 32 1.65 2.25 18.51
CA ARG A 32 1.50 3.47 17.71
C ARG A 32 0.99 3.17 16.30
N ARG A 33 0.57 4.21 15.61
CA ARG A 33 0.22 4.11 14.18
C ARG A 33 1.48 3.87 13.34
N GLU A 34 1.30 3.10 12.27
CA GLU A 34 2.29 2.89 11.22
C GLU A 34 2.41 4.15 10.35
N ASN A 35 3.58 4.41 9.76
CA ASN A 35 3.75 5.42 8.73
C ASN A 35 4.00 4.79 7.36
N ASP A 36 3.87 5.59 6.27
CA ASP A 36 3.97 5.09 4.89
C ASP A 36 5.35 4.50 4.57
N ALA A 37 6.43 5.05 5.13
CA ALA A 37 7.76 4.49 4.91
C ALA A 37 7.91 3.10 5.52
N GLU A 38 7.32 2.85 6.70
CA GLU A 38 7.31 1.55 7.35
C GLU A 38 6.44 0.56 6.59
N HIS A 39 5.27 0.99 6.12
CA HIS A 39 4.39 0.20 5.27
C HIS A 39 5.08 -0.23 3.97
N ALA A 40 5.64 0.71 3.22
CA ALA A 40 6.34 0.44 1.97
C ALA A 40 7.52 -0.51 2.15
N TRP A 41 8.35 -0.31 3.19
CA TRP A 41 9.44 -1.21 3.54
C TRP A 41 8.95 -2.62 3.88
N HIS A 42 7.89 -2.72 4.70
CA HIS A 42 7.32 -4.00 5.11
C HIS A 42 6.76 -4.76 3.91
N MET A 43 6.01 -4.08 3.04
CA MET A 43 5.52 -4.65 1.79
C MET A 43 6.65 -5.16 0.88
N ALA A 44 7.75 -4.41 0.75
CA ALA A 44 8.89 -4.82 -0.07
C ALA A 44 9.55 -6.12 0.44
N ILE A 45 9.66 -6.29 1.76
CA ILE A 45 10.12 -7.54 2.38
C ILE A 45 9.10 -8.67 2.14
N MET A 46 7.81 -8.40 2.33
CA MET A 46 6.74 -9.37 2.07
C MET A 46 6.73 -9.82 0.61
N ALA A 47 6.97 -8.91 -0.34
CA ALA A 47 7.07 -9.23 -1.77
C ALA A 47 8.13 -10.30 -2.04
N TYR A 48 9.31 -10.15 -1.46
CA TYR A 48 10.37 -11.15 -1.59
C TYR A 48 9.99 -12.48 -0.94
N LEU A 49 9.40 -12.45 0.28
CA LEU A 49 9.06 -13.65 1.04
C LEU A 49 7.91 -14.45 0.39
N PHE A 50 6.89 -13.74 -0.11
CA PHE A 50 5.65 -14.36 -0.60
C PHE A 50 5.57 -14.49 -2.13
N ARG A 51 6.65 -14.21 -2.86
CA ARG A 51 6.69 -14.28 -4.33
C ARG A 51 6.21 -15.62 -4.91
N GLU A 52 6.42 -16.71 -4.18
CA GLU A 52 6.01 -18.06 -4.58
C GLU A 52 4.49 -18.27 -4.58
N TYR A 53 3.73 -17.37 -3.94
CA TYR A 53 2.27 -17.38 -3.89
C TYR A 53 1.63 -16.43 -4.90
N ALA A 54 2.39 -15.80 -5.80
CA ALA A 54 1.82 -15.07 -6.93
C ALA A 54 1.07 -16.03 -7.86
N ASN A 55 -0.08 -15.59 -8.39
CA ASN A 55 -0.86 -16.45 -9.31
C ASN A 55 -0.11 -16.74 -10.62
N GLU A 56 0.76 -15.84 -11.04
CA GLU A 56 1.50 -15.91 -12.30
C GLU A 56 2.98 -15.57 -12.07
N ASP A 57 3.82 -15.84 -13.06
CA ASP A 57 5.22 -15.44 -13.03
C ASP A 57 5.36 -13.91 -13.00
N ILE A 58 6.19 -13.40 -12.10
CA ILE A 58 6.38 -11.96 -11.86
C ILE A 58 7.86 -11.57 -11.84
N ASP A 59 8.17 -10.35 -12.28
CA ASP A 59 9.46 -9.72 -11.97
C ASP A 59 9.42 -9.16 -10.55
N ILE A 60 10.03 -9.90 -9.63
CA ILE A 60 10.07 -9.53 -8.21
C ILE A 60 10.79 -8.20 -7.96
N SER A 61 11.79 -7.84 -8.78
CA SER A 61 12.49 -6.56 -8.64
C SER A 61 11.54 -5.39 -8.93
N LYS A 62 10.69 -5.54 -9.93
CA LYS A 62 9.65 -4.60 -10.30
C LYS A 62 8.58 -4.48 -9.19
N VAL A 63 8.10 -5.62 -8.65
CA VAL A 63 7.15 -5.63 -7.53
C VAL A 63 7.71 -4.92 -6.31
N ILE A 64 8.97 -5.19 -5.93
CA ILE A 64 9.63 -4.52 -4.79
C ILE A 64 9.66 -3.01 -5.00
N LEU A 65 10.02 -2.54 -6.21
CA LEU A 65 10.05 -1.11 -6.49
C LEU A 65 8.64 -0.50 -6.46
N MET A 66 7.61 -1.19 -7.00
CA MET A 66 6.21 -0.78 -6.86
C MET A 66 5.81 -0.60 -5.41
N CYS A 67 6.10 -1.58 -4.55
CA CYS A 67 5.81 -1.52 -3.11
C CYS A 67 6.48 -0.31 -2.43
N LEU A 68 7.70 0.07 -2.86
CA LEU A 68 8.43 1.19 -2.27
C LEU A 68 7.92 2.57 -2.70
N ILE A 69 7.23 2.66 -3.85
CA ILE A 69 6.85 3.97 -4.41
C ILE A 69 5.34 4.22 -4.47
N HIS A 70 4.49 3.22 -4.21
CA HIS A 70 3.04 3.33 -4.45
C HIS A 70 2.35 4.43 -3.63
N ASP A 71 2.80 4.72 -2.42
CA ASP A 71 2.26 5.76 -1.53
C ASP A 71 3.08 7.06 -1.54
N VAL A 72 4.09 7.19 -2.44
CA VAL A 72 4.95 8.40 -2.49
C VAL A 72 4.16 9.68 -2.73
N VAL A 73 3.08 9.60 -3.48
CA VAL A 73 2.20 10.75 -3.76
C VAL A 73 1.50 11.29 -2.52
N GLU A 74 1.37 10.46 -1.47
CA GLU A 74 0.73 10.85 -0.21
C GLU A 74 1.55 11.88 0.58
N ILE A 75 2.83 12.05 0.27
CA ILE A 75 3.64 13.15 0.82
C ILE A 75 2.97 14.52 0.61
N GLU A 76 2.25 14.70 -0.48
CA GLU A 76 1.53 15.95 -0.82
C GLU A 76 0.02 15.78 -0.82
N ALA A 77 -0.48 14.61 -1.20
CA ALA A 77 -1.91 14.32 -1.23
C ALA A 77 -2.48 14.01 0.17
N GLY A 78 -1.65 13.47 1.07
CA GLY A 78 -2.05 12.92 2.37
C GLY A 78 -2.68 11.53 2.26
N ASP A 79 -2.48 10.68 3.28
CA ASP A 79 -3.14 9.36 3.37
C ASP A 79 -4.67 9.54 3.38
N THR A 80 -5.35 8.73 2.58
CA THR A 80 -6.80 8.69 2.55
C THR A 80 -7.29 7.35 3.09
N TYR A 81 -7.94 7.38 4.25
CA TYR A 81 -8.44 6.18 4.89
C TYR A 81 -9.35 5.37 3.97
N ALA A 82 -9.04 4.07 3.83
CA ALA A 82 -9.68 3.18 2.85
C ALA A 82 -11.21 3.07 2.98
N TYR A 83 -11.79 3.44 4.11
CA TYR A 83 -13.24 3.39 4.38
C TYR A 83 -13.89 4.79 4.48
N ASP A 84 -13.13 5.88 4.21
CA ASP A 84 -13.67 7.26 4.18
C ASP A 84 -14.13 7.63 2.76
N GLU A 85 -15.42 7.44 2.48
CA GLU A 85 -16.02 7.69 1.18
C GLU A 85 -16.06 9.20 0.80
N GLU A 86 -16.06 10.13 1.76
CA GLU A 86 -16.02 11.57 1.47
C GLU A 86 -14.60 12.02 1.07
N ALA A 87 -13.59 11.58 1.80
CA ALA A 87 -12.20 11.89 1.48
C ALA A 87 -11.78 11.34 0.09
N LYS A 88 -12.30 10.18 -0.30
CA LYS A 88 -12.08 9.57 -1.62
C LYS A 88 -12.54 10.43 -2.80
N LYS A 89 -13.55 11.27 -2.64
CA LYS A 89 -14.10 12.09 -3.75
C LYS A 89 -13.05 13.04 -4.35
N SER A 90 -12.14 13.56 -3.53
CA SER A 90 -11.07 14.46 -3.98
C SER A 90 -9.70 13.77 -4.10
N GLN A 91 -9.59 12.51 -3.67
CA GLN A 91 -8.34 11.76 -3.59
C GLN A 91 -7.63 11.73 -4.95
N ARG A 92 -8.31 11.28 -5.99
CA ARG A 92 -7.74 11.14 -7.34
C ARG A 92 -7.16 12.45 -7.88
N GLU A 93 -7.86 13.58 -7.69
CA GLU A 93 -7.35 14.89 -8.15
C GLU A 93 -6.11 15.33 -7.37
N ARG A 94 -6.07 15.08 -6.05
CA ARG A 94 -4.93 15.39 -5.19
C ARG A 94 -3.71 14.53 -5.57
N GLU A 95 -3.89 13.24 -5.76
CA GLU A 95 -2.86 12.29 -6.14
C GLU A 95 -2.30 12.58 -7.53
N GLU A 96 -3.13 12.87 -8.53
CA GLU A 96 -2.68 13.26 -9.88
C GLU A 96 -1.83 14.54 -9.88
N ARG A 97 -2.15 15.50 -9.03
CA ARG A 97 -1.35 16.72 -8.87
C ARG A 97 -0.03 16.44 -8.18
N ALA A 98 -0.05 15.68 -7.10
CA ALA A 98 1.12 15.25 -6.35
C ALA A 98 2.06 14.42 -7.24
N LYS A 99 1.53 13.45 -7.98
CA LYS A 99 2.26 12.60 -8.93
C LYS A 99 3.10 13.41 -9.90
N LYS A 100 2.47 14.36 -10.62
CA LYS A 100 3.16 15.22 -11.60
C LYS A 100 4.25 16.07 -10.96
N HIS A 101 4.02 16.59 -9.77
CA HIS A 101 5.02 17.40 -9.08
C HIS A 101 6.19 16.54 -8.57
N ILE A 102 5.91 15.48 -7.85
CA ILE A 102 6.91 14.63 -7.19
C ILE A 102 7.82 13.95 -8.21
N PHE A 103 7.27 13.24 -9.20
CA PHE A 103 8.10 12.59 -10.22
C PHE A 103 8.74 13.58 -11.17
N GLY A 104 8.14 14.77 -11.38
CA GLY A 104 8.73 15.86 -12.13
C GLY A 104 9.98 16.50 -11.49
N MET A 105 10.26 16.24 -10.21
CA MET A 105 11.50 16.67 -9.54
C MET A 105 12.72 15.90 -10.04
N LEU A 106 12.54 14.69 -10.51
CA LEU A 106 13.62 13.83 -11.02
C LEU A 106 14.11 14.28 -12.42
N PRO A 107 15.29 13.82 -12.86
CA PRO A 107 15.63 13.80 -14.28
C PRO A 107 14.52 13.12 -15.08
N SER A 108 14.21 13.65 -16.27
CA SER A 108 13.02 13.25 -17.04
C SER A 108 12.92 11.74 -17.34
N ASP A 109 14.06 11.09 -17.57
CA ASP A 109 14.14 9.64 -17.79
C ASP A 109 13.69 8.86 -16.54
N GLN A 110 14.23 9.17 -15.38
CA GLN A 110 13.86 8.53 -14.11
C GLN A 110 12.47 8.92 -13.64
N GLY A 111 12.08 10.19 -13.80
CA GLY A 111 10.74 10.66 -13.44
C GLY A 111 9.66 9.93 -14.22
N SER A 112 9.83 9.81 -15.55
CA SER A 112 8.89 9.09 -16.40
C SER A 112 8.84 7.58 -16.10
N GLU A 113 9.97 6.96 -15.76
CA GLU A 113 10.03 5.55 -15.38
C GLU A 113 9.25 5.28 -14.09
N LEU A 114 9.47 6.08 -13.04
CA LEU A 114 8.76 5.90 -11.76
C LEU A 114 7.28 6.29 -11.85
N GLU A 115 6.94 7.32 -12.63
CA GLU A 115 5.54 7.70 -12.89
C GLU A 115 4.79 6.56 -13.61
N ALA A 116 5.41 5.95 -14.62
CA ALA A 116 4.82 4.81 -15.33
C ALA A 116 4.63 3.60 -14.41
N LEU A 117 5.58 3.34 -13.51
CA LEU A 117 5.49 2.25 -12.55
C LEU A 117 4.39 2.49 -11.49
N PHE A 118 4.23 3.74 -11.06
CA PHE A 118 3.13 4.16 -10.19
C PHE A 118 1.78 3.96 -10.88
N ASP A 119 1.64 4.43 -12.14
CA ASP A 119 0.42 4.27 -12.91
C ASP A 119 0.08 2.79 -13.16
N GLU A 120 1.09 1.96 -13.35
CA GLU A 120 0.92 0.51 -13.49
C GLU A 120 0.38 -0.12 -12.19
N PHE A 121 0.90 0.28 -11.02
CA PHE A 121 0.37 -0.16 -9.73
C PHE A 121 -1.10 0.25 -9.57
N GLU A 122 -1.46 1.48 -9.95
CA GLU A 122 -2.83 1.99 -9.82
C GLU A 122 -3.82 1.29 -10.75
N THR A 123 -3.41 0.97 -11.99
CA THR A 123 -4.28 0.27 -12.97
C THR A 123 -4.50 -1.19 -12.63
N GLN A 124 -3.54 -1.85 -11.97
CA GLN A 124 -3.60 -3.26 -11.56
C GLN A 124 -3.90 -4.21 -12.74
N GLU A 125 -3.32 -3.94 -13.91
CA GLU A 125 -3.53 -4.76 -15.10
C GLU A 125 -2.44 -5.82 -15.29
N THR A 126 -1.18 -5.52 -14.92
CA THR A 126 -0.06 -6.47 -14.98
C THR A 126 -0.05 -7.39 -13.76
N GLU A 127 0.61 -8.54 -13.89
CA GLU A 127 0.67 -9.52 -12.81
C GLU A 127 1.48 -8.99 -11.62
N GLU A 128 2.54 -8.22 -11.89
CA GLU A 128 3.30 -7.53 -10.86
C GLU A 128 2.43 -6.54 -10.06
N ALA A 129 1.63 -5.72 -10.75
CA ALA A 129 0.77 -4.75 -10.10
C ALA A 129 -0.37 -5.42 -9.30
N LYS A 130 -0.95 -6.52 -9.81
CA LYS A 130 -1.93 -7.30 -9.08
C LYS A 130 -1.33 -7.91 -7.82
N PHE A 131 -0.11 -8.47 -7.90
CA PHE A 131 0.55 -9.06 -6.76
C PHE A 131 1.00 -7.99 -5.74
N ALA A 132 1.56 -6.86 -6.18
CA ALA A 132 1.86 -5.73 -5.31
C ALA A 132 0.61 -5.25 -4.56
N LYS A 133 -0.54 -5.16 -5.25
CA LYS A 133 -1.82 -4.80 -4.62
C LYS A 133 -2.34 -5.85 -3.66
N ALA A 134 -2.10 -7.13 -3.92
CA ALA A 134 -2.41 -8.20 -2.97
C ALA A 134 -1.63 -8.02 -1.66
N LEU A 135 -0.35 -7.64 -1.75
CA LEU A 135 0.48 -7.38 -0.57
C LEU A 135 0.06 -6.11 0.19
N ASP A 136 -0.33 -5.04 -0.51
CA ASP A 136 -0.87 -3.82 0.10
C ASP A 136 -2.16 -4.10 0.89
N ASN A 137 -2.97 -5.04 0.43
CA ASN A 137 -4.16 -5.47 1.13
C ASN A 137 -3.86 -6.45 2.29
N LEU A 138 -2.86 -7.31 2.14
CA LEU A 138 -2.47 -8.31 3.15
C LEU A 138 -1.78 -7.67 4.35
N GLN A 139 -0.86 -6.72 4.11
CA GLN A 139 0.00 -6.17 5.16
C GLN A 139 -0.81 -5.59 6.35
N PRO A 140 -1.83 -4.73 6.15
CA PRO A 140 -2.66 -4.26 7.25
C PRO A 140 -3.44 -5.37 7.96
N VAL A 141 -3.87 -6.40 7.23
CA VAL A 141 -4.58 -7.54 7.84
C VAL A 141 -3.66 -8.31 8.81
N LEU A 142 -2.39 -8.49 8.44
CA LEU A 142 -1.41 -9.12 9.34
C LEU A 142 -1.15 -8.28 10.60
N LEU A 143 -1.10 -6.95 10.48
CA LEU A 143 -0.96 -6.07 11.63
C LEU A 143 -2.20 -6.12 12.54
N HIS A 144 -3.40 -6.10 11.96
CA HIS A 144 -4.65 -6.22 12.71
C HIS A 144 -4.77 -7.58 13.41
N GLU A 145 -4.36 -8.67 12.77
CA GLU A 145 -4.26 -9.99 13.40
C GLU A 145 -3.32 -9.96 14.60
N ALA A 146 -2.11 -9.40 14.41
CA ALA A 146 -1.10 -9.35 15.45
C ALA A 146 -1.51 -8.50 16.66
N ASN A 147 -2.27 -7.40 16.46
CA ASN A 147 -2.76 -6.55 17.54
C ASN A 147 -4.14 -6.97 18.10
N GLY A 148 -4.63 -8.16 17.76
CA GLY A 148 -5.89 -8.72 18.28
C GLY A 148 -7.15 -8.06 17.70
N GLY A 149 -7.09 -7.50 16.50
CA GLY A 149 -8.22 -6.87 15.80
C GLY A 149 -8.62 -5.51 16.36
N GLY A 150 -7.71 -4.83 17.09
CA GLY A 150 -7.99 -3.57 17.76
C GLY A 150 -8.51 -2.50 16.81
N ASP A 151 -7.85 -2.32 15.67
CA ASP A 151 -8.23 -1.30 14.68
C ASP A 151 -9.61 -1.58 14.04
N TRP A 152 -9.95 -2.85 13.77
CA TRP A 152 -11.29 -3.22 13.27
C TRP A 152 -12.40 -2.88 14.28
N LYS A 153 -12.13 -3.08 15.58
CA LYS A 153 -13.06 -2.69 16.65
C LYS A 153 -13.20 -1.17 16.74
N GLU A 154 -12.08 -0.45 16.73
CA GLU A 154 -12.05 1.01 16.83
C GLU A 154 -12.87 1.65 15.70
N HIS A 155 -12.62 1.22 14.46
CA HIS A 155 -13.31 1.75 13.27
C HIS A 155 -14.65 1.09 12.97
N ARG A 156 -15.07 0.09 13.76
CA ARG A 156 -16.36 -0.63 13.59
C ARG A 156 -16.57 -1.19 12.19
N VAL A 157 -15.50 -1.69 11.59
CA VAL A 157 -15.50 -2.18 10.20
C VAL A 157 -16.38 -3.41 10.07
N THR A 158 -17.09 -3.54 8.94
CA THR A 158 -17.95 -4.69 8.64
C THR A 158 -17.23 -5.70 7.74
N LYS A 159 -17.68 -6.97 7.78
CA LYS A 159 -17.22 -8.01 6.87
C LYS A 159 -17.31 -7.59 5.41
N GLU A 160 -18.44 -7.00 5.01
CA GLU A 160 -18.66 -6.55 3.63
C GLU A 160 -17.61 -5.52 3.19
N GLN A 161 -17.32 -4.53 4.03
CA GLN A 161 -16.32 -3.50 3.73
C GLN A 161 -14.94 -4.11 3.52
N ILE A 162 -14.51 -5.04 4.38
CA ILE A 162 -13.22 -5.70 4.26
C ILE A 162 -13.19 -6.55 3.00
N MET A 163 -14.17 -7.44 2.81
CA MET A 163 -14.20 -8.37 1.68
C MET A 163 -14.23 -7.65 0.34
N ARG A 164 -14.95 -6.54 0.22
CA ARG A 164 -14.94 -5.70 -0.99
C ARG A 164 -13.54 -5.21 -1.36
N ARG A 165 -12.71 -4.86 -0.36
CA ARG A 165 -11.30 -4.49 -0.58
C ARG A 165 -10.49 -5.72 -1.00
N GLN A 166 -10.74 -6.87 -0.38
CA GLN A 166 -9.97 -8.09 -0.58
C GLN A 166 -10.23 -8.82 -1.91
N GLU A 167 -11.31 -8.49 -2.63
CA GLU A 167 -11.55 -9.03 -3.99
C GLU A 167 -10.35 -8.77 -4.94
N LYS A 168 -9.65 -7.66 -4.76
CA LYS A 168 -8.44 -7.34 -5.53
C LYS A 168 -7.25 -8.23 -5.18
N THR A 169 -7.17 -8.72 -3.94
CA THR A 169 -6.10 -9.62 -3.49
C THR A 169 -6.11 -10.93 -4.26
N ARG A 170 -7.29 -11.50 -4.49
CA ARG A 170 -7.44 -12.74 -5.27
C ARG A 170 -6.85 -12.65 -6.66
N ARG A 171 -6.89 -11.47 -7.29
CA ARG A 171 -6.33 -11.27 -8.64
C ARG A 171 -4.82 -11.43 -8.68
N GLY A 172 -4.11 -11.15 -7.58
CA GLY A 172 -2.66 -11.28 -7.47
C GLY A 172 -2.21 -12.57 -6.79
N SER A 173 -3.04 -13.10 -5.85
CA SER A 173 -2.75 -14.33 -5.14
C SER A 173 -4.03 -14.96 -4.56
N ASP A 174 -4.41 -16.09 -5.09
CA ASP A 174 -5.52 -16.90 -4.52
C ASP A 174 -5.16 -17.42 -3.12
N GLU A 175 -3.93 -17.88 -2.92
CA GLU A 175 -3.47 -18.42 -1.64
C GLU A 175 -3.47 -17.36 -0.53
N LEU A 176 -2.91 -16.18 -0.79
CA LEU A 176 -2.93 -15.08 0.19
C LEU A 176 -4.35 -14.58 0.48
N PHE A 177 -5.24 -14.61 -0.53
CA PHE A 177 -6.65 -14.29 -0.32
C PHE A 177 -7.32 -15.27 0.65
N GLU A 178 -7.10 -16.59 0.52
CA GLU A 178 -7.67 -17.57 1.45
C GLU A 178 -7.09 -17.42 2.87
N VAL A 179 -5.82 -17.06 3.03
CA VAL A 179 -5.23 -16.70 4.33
C VAL A 179 -5.95 -15.51 4.96
N ILE A 180 -6.13 -14.43 4.21
CA ILE A 180 -6.87 -13.23 4.66
C ILE A 180 -8.29 -13.60 5.10
N LYS A 181 -9.00 -14.37 4.27
CA LYS A 181 -10.36 -14.80 4.57
C LYS A 181 -10.42 -15.58 5.88
N GLY A 182 -9.48 -16.50 6.10
CA GLY A 182 -9.40 -17.27 7.36
C GLY A 182 -9.18 -16.36 8.59
N ILE A 183 -8.35 -15.34 8.47
CA ILE A 183 -8.14 -14.32 9.51
C ILE A 183 -9.44 -13.55 9.78
N ILE A 184 -10.10 -13.06 8.73
CA ILE A 184 -11.35 -12.29 8.85
C ILE A 184 -12.46 -13.14 9.51
N ASP A 185 -12.67 -14.38 9.05
CA ASP A 185 -13.70 -15.27 9.60
C ASP A 185 -13.46 -15.54 11.10
N ARG A 186 -12.20 -15.70 11.53
CA ARG A 186 -11.84 -15.83 12.95
C ARG A 186 -12.19 -14.57 13.74
N HIS A 187 -11.83 -13.39 13.27
CA HIS A 187 -12.12 -12.12 13.94
C HIS A 187 -13.61 -11.77 13.97
N ILE A 188 -14.42 -12.28 13.02
CA ILE A 188 -15.88 -12.20 13.08
C ILE A 188 -16.39 -13.07 14.24
N ALA A 189 -15.91 -14.32 14.33
CA ALA A 189 -16.32 -15.24 15.41
C ALA A 189 -15.95 -14.71 16.81
N GLU A 190 -14.85 -13.93 16.90
CA GLU A 190 -14.40 -13.28 18.14
C GLU A 190 -15.12 -11.93 18.41
N GLY A 191 -15.96 -11.45 17.49
CA GLY A 191 -16.68 -10.19 17.64
C GLY A 191 -15.83 -8.93 17.42
N ASN A 192 -14.68 -9.06 16.76
CA ASN A 192 -13.80 -7.94 16.42
C ASN A 192 -14.25 -7.22 15.15
N ILE A 193 -14.91 -7.94 14.25
CA ILE A 193 -15.47 -7.47 12.99
C ILE A 193 -16.98 -7.68 13.03
N LYS A 194 -17.75 -6.70 12.55
CA LYS A 194 -19.22 -6.84 12.42
C LYS A 194 -19.57 -7.69 11.20
N GLU A 195 -20.61 -8.52 11.33
CA GLU A 195 -21.24 -9.22 10.19
C GLU A 195 -21.88 -8.25 9.20
#